data_66d8fa428513c8361eeca0cfcb6f4b79
#
_entry.id   66d8fa428513c8361eeca0cfcb6f4b79
#
_cell.length_a   1.000
_cell.length_b   1.000
_cell.length_c   1.000
_cell.angle_alpha   90.00
_cell.angle_beta   90.00
_cell.angle_gamma   90.00
#
_symmetry.space_group_name_H-M   'P 1'
#
loop_
_entity.id
_entity.type
_entity.pdbx_description
1 polymer ?
#
loop_
_entity_poly.entity_id
_entity_poly.type
_entity_poly.pdbx_seq_one_letter_code
_entity_poly.pdbx_strand_id
1 'polypeptide(L)'
;MKNIEKYQSLLAAGEVDALLLTSEYNRLYAAQYNVAEGVAVVTKEGAYYFTDSRYIEAAENNLPGFTVRMTHPGSSEIERINEVIGEHTIKQLGFEEADMTYATFLEFQHALHAVLVPMQKKIDAFRASKEPWELDLMRKAQEITDLTFTQLQKVICAGMTEKDLRAELIYRRYKNGADGLSFDPIVVSGPNTSMPHGVPGERELQFGDFITMDFGCLYHGYCSDMTRTVALGFVTEEMDKVYKTVLKAQLAGIAATKAGVSGTAIDGAARKVIADAGNGEYFGHGYGHSLGILIHEAPN
;
A
#
# COMPACT_ATOMS: atom_id res chain seq x y z
N MET A 1 -8.61 17.60 -9.21
CA MET A 1 -9.44 16.77 -10.13
C MET A 1 -9.98 15.63 -9.27
N LYS A 2 -11.28 15.34 -9.35
CA LYS A 2 -11.81 14.15 -8.68
C LYS A 2 -11.19 12.91 -9.33
N ASN A 3 -10.92 11.84 -8.57
CA ASN A 3 -10.25 10.67 -9.14
C ASN A 3 -11.07 9.98 -10.22
N ILE A 4 -12.40 10.05 -10.14
CA ILE A 4 -13.29 9.61 -11.24
C ILE A 4 -12.94 10.31 -12.57
N GLU A 5 -12.67 11.61 -12.54
CA GLU A 5 -12.32 12.40 -13.75
C GLU A 5 -11.00 11.92 -14.39
N LYS A 6 -10.05 11.42 -13.57
CA LYS A 6 -8.82 10.80 -14.10
C LYS A 6 -9.13 9.55 -14.91
N TYR A 7 -10.00 8.67 -14.39
CA TYR A 7 -10.46 7.48 -15.13
C TYR A 7 -11.24 7.85 -16.39
N GLN A 8 -12.11 8.85 -16.30
CA GLN A 8 -12.84 9.35 -17.47
C GLN A 8 -11.91 9.93 -18.53
N SER A 9 -10.81 10.58 -18.14
CA SER A 9 -9.79 11.07 -19.08
C SER A 9 -9.08 9.92 -19.83
N LEU A 10 -8.89 8.76 -19.17
CA LEU A 10 -8.36 7.56 -19.81
C LEU A 10 -9.33 7.02 -20.86
N LEU A 11 -10.64 7.04 -20.56
CA LEU A 11 -11.68 6.60 -21.49
C LEU A 11 -11.79 7.53 -22.72
N ALA A 12 -11.45 8.80 -22.57
CA ALA A 12 -11.40 9.75 -23.68
C ALA A 12 -10.34 9.40 -24.73
N ALA A 13 -9.29 8.64 -24.36
CA ALA A 13 -8.29 8.14 -25.30
C ALA A 13 -8.82 7.04 -26.23
N GLY A 14 -10.01 6.47 -25.92
CA GLY A 14 -10.78 5.62 -26.86
C GLY A 14 -10.33 4.16 -26.96
N GLU A 15 -9.48 3.65 -26.06
CA GLU A 15 -9.08 2.24 -26.07
C GLU A 15 -10.17 1.32 -25.52
N VAL A 16 -10.91 1.80 -24.54
CA VAL A 16 -12.08 1.10 -23.95
C VAL A 16 -13.20 2.09 -23.72
N ASP A 17 -14.43 1.57 -23.61
CA ASP A 17 -15.63 2.40 -23.44
C ASP A 17 -15.93 2.69 -21.98
N ALA A 18 -15.53 1.77 -21.08
CA ALA A 18 -15.69 1.89 -19.64
C ALA A 18 -14.58 1.11 -18.90
N LEU A 19 -14.45 1.34 -17.59
CA LEU A 19 -13.54 0.61 -16.70
C LEU A 19 -14.34 -0.12 -15.62
N LEU A 20 -14.02 -1.38 -15.39
CA LEU A 20 -14.47 -2.20 -14.27
C LEU A 20 -13.36 -2.23 -13.20
N LEU A 21 -13.67 -1.71 -12.02
CA LEU A 21 -12.76 -1.68 -10.87
C LEU A 21 -13.25 -2.72 -9.84
N THR A 22 -12.50 -3.78 -9.69
CA THR A 22 -12.78 -4.88 -8.77
C THR A 22 -11.92 -4.82 -7.52
N SER A 23 -10.67 -4.33 -7.63
CA SER A 23 -9.77 -4.23 -6.50
C SER A 23 -10.24 -3.20 -5.45
N GLU A 24 -10.05 -3.51 -4.19
CA GLU A 24 -10.36 -2.61 -3.08
C GLU A 24 -9.61 -1.28 -3.21
N TYR A 25 -8.34 -1.33 -3.58
CA TYR A 25 -7.48 -0.15 -3.69
C TYR A 25 -7.86 0.77 -4.86
N ASN A 26 -8.27 0.27 -6.01
CA ASN A 26 -8.73 1.13 -7.10
C ASN A 26 -10.16 1.63 -6.89
N ARG A 27 -11.03 0.86 -6.21
CA ARG A 27 -12.33 1.35 -5.75
C ARG A 27 -12.16 2.49 -4.72
N LEU A 28 -11.27 2.29 -3.73
CA LEU A 28 -10.92 3.33 -2.76
C LEU A 28 -10.36 4.58 -3.45
N TYR A 29 -9.43 4.41 -4.40
CA TYR A 29 -8.86 5.52 -5.13
C TYR A 29 -9.92 6.30 -5.92
N ALA A 30 -10.82 5.61 -6.63
CA ALA A 30 -11.90 6.22 -7.40
C ALA A 30 -12.89 6.97 -6.51
N ALA A 31 -13.30 6.34 -5.42
CA ALA A 31 -14.37 6.79 -4.54
C ALA A 31 -13.90 7.72 -3.40
N GLN A 32 -12.61 7.69 -3.05
CA GLN A 32 -12.02 8.38 -1.89
C GLN A 32 -12.66 7.95 -0.55
N TYR A 33 -13.30 6.80 -0.54
CA TYR A 33 -13.93 6.20 0.62
C TYR A 33 -13.90 4.67 0.48
N ASN A 34 -13.54 3.98 1.55
CA ASN A 34 -13.49 2.52 1.53
C ASN A 34 -14.87 1.92 1.84
N VAL A 35 -15.50 1.34 0.81
CA VAL A 35 -16.60 0.40 0.96
C VAL A 35 -15.99 -0.99 0.80
N ALA A 36 -16.03 -1.80 1.86
CA ALA A 36 -15.30 -3.08 1.93
C ALA A 36 -15.66 -4.04 0.78
N GLU A 37 -16.92 -4.08 0.37
CA GLU A 37 -17.42 -5.01 -0.65
C GLU A 37 -18.09 -4.28 -1.81
N GLY A 38 -17.91 -4.80 -3.02
CA GLY A 38 -18.58 -4.31 -4.24
C GLY A 38 -17.66 -4.18 -5.43
N VAL A 39 -18.20 -3.68 -6.52
CA VAL A 39 -17.44 -3.31 -7.72
C VAL A 39 -17.87 -1.94 -8.23
N ALA A 40 -17.01 -1.28 -8.98
CA ALA A 40 -17.33 -0.02 -9.62
C ALA A 40 -17.18 -0.11 -11.14
N VAL A 41 -18.07 0.57 -11.85
CA VAL A 41 -17.97 0.78 -13.30
C VAL A 41 -17.88 2.28 -13.55
N VAL A 42 -16.81 2.72 -14.22
CA VAL A 42 -16.64 4.12 -14.64
C VAL A 42 -16.85 4.21 -16.14
N THR A 43 -17.79 5.05 -16.56
CA THR A 43 -18.06 5.37 -17.96
C THR A 43 -17.63 6.80 -18.29
N LYS A 44 -17.72 7.20 -19.54
CA LYS A 44 -17.42 8.60 -19.96
C LYS A 44 -18.34 9.61 -19.30
N GLU A 45 -19.59 9.23 -19.02
CA GLU A 45 -20.65 10.11 -18.52
C GLU A 45 -20.90 9.99 -17.02
N GLY A 46 -20.49 8.89 -16.38
CA GLY A 46 -20.80 8.63 -14.98
C GLY A 46 -19.97 7.54 -14.33
N ALA A 47 -20.22 7.32 -13.05
CA ALA A 47 -19.65 6.22 -12.30
C ALA A 47 -20.72 5.49 -11.51
N TYR A 48 -20.63 4.18 -11.45
CA TYR A 48 -21.58 3.28 -10.82
C TYR A 48 -20.88 2.44 -9.77
N TYR A 49 -21.55 2.20 -8.65
CA TYR A 49 -21.05 1.33 -7.60
C TYR A 49 -22.09 0.28 -7.24
N PHE A 50 -21.71 -0.98 -7.26
CA PHE A 50 -22.59 -2.11 -6.97
C PHE A 50 -22.16 -2.77 -5.67
N THR A 51 -23.07 -2.90 -4.73
CA THR A 51 -22.83 -3.55 -3.44
C THR A 51 -24.12 -4.12 -2.88
N ASP A 52 -24.03 -4.96 -1.85
CA ASP A 52 -25.20 -5.59 -1.27
C ASP A 52 -25.80 -4.81 -0.09
N SER A 53 -26.86 -5.36 0.51
CA SER A 53 -27.59 -4.72 1.61
C SER A 53 -26.77 -4.42 2.87
N ARG A 54 -25.61 -5.03 3.05
CA ARG A 54 -24.72 -4.81 4.19
C ARG A 54 -23.98 -3.46 4.10
N TYR A 55 -23.78 -2.99 2.88
CA TYR A 55 -22.92 -1.82 2.61
C TYR A 55 -23.63 -0.70 1.85
N ILE A 56 -24.87 -0.90 1.38
CA ILE A 56 -25.61 0.05 0.54
C ILE A 56 -25.74 1.43 1.19
N GLU A 57 -26.13 1.48 2.46
CA GLU A 57 -26.31 2.74 3.21
C GLU A 57 -24.98 3.51 3.33
N ALA A 58 -23.88 2.80 3.62
CA ALA A 58 -22.56 3.41 3.69
C ALA A 58 -22.12 3.95 2.32
N ALA A 59 -22.37 3.20 1.25
CA ALA A 59 -22.04 3.61 -0.11
C ALA A 59 -22.86 4.84 -0.55
N GLU A 60 -24.18 4.85 -0.33
CA GLU A 60 -25.06 5.97 -0.68
C GLU A 60 -24.65 7.27 0.04
N ASN A 61 -24.27 7.16 1.33
CA ASN A 61 -23.90 8.32 2.15
C ASN A 61 -22.50 8.86 1.84
N ASN A 62 -21.57 8.03 1.35
CA ASN A 62 -20.14 8.40 1.29
C ASN A 62 -19.53 8.36 -0.12
N LEU A 63 -20.28 8.00 -1.16
CA LEU A 63 -19.77 7.96 -2.55
C LEU A 63 -20.38 9.07 -3.42
N PRO A 64 -20.10 10.35 -3.14
CA PRO A 64 -20.61 11.44 -3.96
C PRO A 64 -20.01 11.36 -5.38
N GLY A 65 -20.88 11.23 -6.38
CA GLY A 65 -20.46 11.11 -7.78
C GLY A 65 -20.58 9.70 -8.34
N PHE A 66 -21.00 8.72 -7.50
CA PHE A 66 -21.41 7.41 -7.96
C PHE A 66 -22.93 7.25 -7.92
N THR A 67 -23.48 6.60 -8.93
CA THR A 67 -24.82 6.02 -8.87
C THR A 67 -24.71 4.66 -8.20
N VAL A 68 -25.14 4.58 -6.94
CA VAL A 68 -25.07 3.34 -6.15
C VAL A 68 -26.29 2.47 -6.48
N ARG A 69 -26.07 1.18 -6.75
CA ARG A 69 -27.14 0.20 -7.01
C ARG A 69 -26.93 -1.05 -6.14
N MET A 70 -28.00 -1.48 -5.47
CA MET A 70 -27.96 -2.66 -4.63
C MET A 70 -27.98 -3.94 -5.44
N THR A 71 -27.13 -4.90 -5.06
CA THR A 71 -27.18 -6.30 -5.52
C THR A 71 -28.00 -7.15 -4.55
N HIS A 72 -28.70 -8.18 -5.06
CA HIS A 72 -29.49 -9.13 -4.28
C HIS A 72 -29.69 -10.44 -5.07
N PRO A 73 -30.24 -11.52 -4.49
CA PRO A 73 -30.41 -12.81 -5.18
C PRO A 73 -31.16 -12.81 -6.51
N GLY A 74 -31.91 -11.78 -6.82
CA GLY A 74 -32.60 -11.60 -8.12
C GLY A 74 -31.96 -10.55 -9.02
N SER A 75 -30.82 -9.95 -8.60
CA SER A 75 -30.06 -8.98 -9.39
C SER A 75 -28.62 -8.98 -8.92
N SER A 76 -27.84 -9.89 -9.51
CA SER A 76 -26.42 -10.10 -9.21
C SER A 76 -25.55 -8.93 -9.66
N GLU A 77 -24.30 -8.94 -9.22
CA GLU A 77 -23.28 -7.99 -9.67
C GLU A 77 -23.13 -7.99 -11.21
N ILE A 78 -23.10 -9.17 -11.83
CA ILE A 78 -23.01 -9.33 -13.29
C ILE A 78 -24.20 -8.69 -13.99
N GLU A 79 -25.42 -8.89 -13.46
CA GLU A 79 -26.63 -8.26 -14.02
C GLU A 79 -26.57 -6.74 -13.93
N ARG A 80 -26.10 -6.19 -12.79
CA ARG A 80 -25.92 -4.74 -12.60
C ARG A 80 -24.86 -4.16 -13.56
N ILE A 81 -23.77 -4.87 -13.77
CA ILE A 81 -22.74 -4.46 -14.75
C ILE A 81 -23.33 -4.48 -16.16
N ASN A 82 -24.10 -5.53 -16.54
CA ASN A 82 -24.74 -5.65 -17.84
C ASN A 82 -25.81 -4.57 -18.08
N GLU A 83 -26.52 -4.13 -17.04
CA GLU A 83 -27.42 -2.97 -17.15
C GLU A 83 -26.65 -1.73 -17.63
N VAL A 84 -25.51 -1.41 -16.99
CA VAL A 84 -24.68 -0.26 -17.38
C VAL A 84 -24.04 -0.45 -18.75
N ILE A 85 -23.62 -1.68 -19.10
CA ILE A 85 -23.14 -2.01 -20.44
C ILE A 85 -24.21 -1.67 -21.51
N GLY A 86 -25.47 -2.03 -21.24
CA GLY A 86 -26.59 -1.72 -22.12
C GLY A 86 -26.91 -0.23 -22.17
N GLU A 87 -27.02 0.43 -21.02
CA GLU A 87 -27.32 1.86 -20.89
C GLU A 87 -26.35 2.74 -21.67
N HIS A 88 -25.05 2.40 -21.65
CA HIS A 88 -23.96 3.16 -22.27
C HIS A 88 -23.45 2.57 -23.59
N THR A 89 -24.05 1.48 -24.07
CA THR A 89 -23.63 0.78 -25.31
C THR A 89 -22.16 0.40 -25.31
N ILE A 90 -21.65 -0.11 -24.15
CA ILE A 90 -20.26 -0.49 -23.92
C ILE A 90 -19.94 -1.74 -24.73
N LYS A 91 -18.90 -1.70 -25.55
CA LYS A 91 -18.40 -2.85 -26.31
C LYS A 91 -17.09 -3.39 -25.74
N GLN A 92 -16.25 -2.51 -25.22
CA GLN A 92 -14.97 -2.83 -24.62
C GLN A 92 -14.94 -2.33 -23.18
N LEU A 93 -14.79 -3.26 -22.24
CA LEU A 93 -14.73 -3.00 -20.79
C LEU A 93 -13.32 -3.26 -20.30
N GLY A 94 -12.61 -2.21 -19.92
CA GLY A 94 -11.28 -2.31 -19.33
C GLY A 94 -11.38 -2.91 -17.92
N PHE A 95 -10.48 -3.82 -17.56
CA PHE A 95 -10.49 -4.46 -16.25
C PHE A 95 -9.09 -4.60 -15.65
N GLU A 96 -9.03 -4.99 -14.39
CA GLU A 96 -7.82 -5.14 -13.57
C GLU A 96 -7.33 -6.60 -13.62
N GLU A 97 -6.52 -6.94 -14.60
CA GLU A 97 -6.07 -8.33 -14.86
C GLU A 97 -5.14 -8.90 -13.76
N ALA A 98 -4.49 -8.06 -12.96
CA ALA A 98 -3.63 -8.53 -11.88
C ALA A 98 -4.39 -8.80 -10.57
N ASP A 99 -5.59 -8.24 -10.41
CA ASP A 99 -6.43 -8.42 -9.23
C ASP A 99 -7.45 -9.55 -9.40
N MET A 100 -7.97 -9.71 -10.60
CA MET A 100 -9.02 -10.67 -10.90
C MET A 100 -8.47 -12.11 -10.94
N THR A 101 -9.09 -13.03 -10.19
CA THR A 101 -8.74 -14.46 -10.30
C THR A 101 -9.09 -14.99 -11.69
N TYR A 102 -8.38 -16.02 -12.14
CA TYR A 102 -8.70 -16.67 -13.41
C TYR A 102 -10.14 -17.21 -13.47
N ALA A 103 -10.65 -17.73 -12.37
CA ALA A 103 -12.03 -18.23 -12.28
C ALA A 103 -13.04 -17.09 -12.46
N THR A 104 -12.85 -15.97 -11.78
CA THR A 104 -13.70 -14.76 -11.91
C THR A 104 -13.59 -14.17 -13.32
N PHE A 105 -12.40 -14.16 -13.91
CA PHE A 105 -12.23 -13.72 -15.30
C PHE A 105 -13.06 -14.56 -16.28
N LEU A 106 -13.02 -15.89 -16.17
CA LEU A 106 -13.81 -16.78 -17.04
C LEU A 106 -15.31 -16.58 -16.85
N GLU A 107 -15.76 -16.40 -15.61
CA GLU A 107 -17.16 -16.12 -15.30
C GLU A 107 -17.60 -14.79 -15.96
N PHE A 108 -16.84 -13.73 -15.76
CA PHE A 108 -17.13 -12.41 -16.33
C PHE A 108 -17.06 -12.42 -17.87
N GLN A 109 -16.02 -13.07 -18.42
CA GLN A 109 -15.87 -13.20 -19.88
C GLN A 109 -17.06 -13.90 -20.52
N HIS A 110 -17.66 -14.88 -19.83
CA HIS A 110 -18.82 -15.63 -20.33
C HIS A 110 -20.15 -14.87 -20.15
N ALA A 111 -20.29 -14.13 -19.06
CA ALA A 111 -21.57 -13.57 -18.63
C ALA A 111 -21.74 -12.07 -18.92
N LEU A 112 -20.66 -11.31 -19.11
CA LEU A 112 -20.73 -9.90 -19.46
C LEU A 112 -20.95 -9.70 -20.97
N HIS A 113 -21.76 -8.73 -21.33
CA HIS A 113 -22.13 -8.40 -22.72
C HIS A 113 -21.12 -7.43 -23.38
N ALA A 114 -19.87 -7.43 -22.93
CA ALA A 114 -18.76 -6.63 -23.46
C ALA A 114 -17.48 -7.44 -23.52
N VAL A 115 -16.54 -7.04 -24.38
CA VAL A 115 -15.21 -7.64 -24.44
C VAL A 115 -14.35 -7.08 -23.33
N LEU A 116 -13.78 -7.96 -22.50
CA LEU A 116 -12.84 -7.58 -21.43
C LEU A 116 -11.47 -7.24 -22.00
N VAL A 117 -10.91 -6.08 -21.64
CA VAL A 117 -9.61 -5.58 -22.12
C VAL A 117 -8.70 -5.31 -20.91
N PRO A 118 -7.52 -5.92 -20.82
CA PRO A 118 -6.57 -5.68 -19.71
C PRO A 118 -6.11 -4.21 -19.67
N MET A 119 -6.27 -3.57 -18.50
CA MET A 119 -5.98 -2.15 -18.32
C MET A 119 -5.19 -1.81 -17.04
N GLN A 120 -4.77 -2.83 -16.25
CA GLN A 120 -4.14 -2.67 -14.94
C GLN A 120 -3.05 -1.59 -14.93
N LYS A 121 -2.09 -1.73 -15.84
CA LYS A 121 -0.94 -0.80 -15.88
C LYS A 121 -1.35 0.65 -16.05
N LYS A 122 -2.39 0.92 -16.83
CA LYS A 122 -2.88 2.30 -17.08
C LYS A 122 -3.71 2.82 -15.92
N ILE A 123 -4.49 1.95 -15.29
CA ILE A 123 -5.26 2.25 -14.09
C ILE A 123 -4.29 2.60 -12.94
N ASP A 124 -3.29 1.77 -12.69
CA ASP A 124 -2.32 1.96 -11.62
C ASP A 124 -1.42 3.18 -11.81
N ALA A 125 -1.16 3.59 -13.04
CA ALA A 125 -0.36 4.78 -13.35
C ALA A 125 -0.93 6.06 -12.71
N PHE A 126 -2.23 6.13 -12.45
CA PHE A 126 -2.83 7.29 -11.77
C PHE A 126 -2.40 7.43 -10.32
N ARG A 127 -2.05 6.32 -9.65
CA ARG A 127 -1.58 6.33 -8.24
C ARG A 127 -0.09 6.63 -8.11
N ALA A 128 0.68 6.56 -9.20
CA ALA A 128 2.13 6.78 -9.16
C ALA A 128 2.49 8.22 -8.74
N SER A 129 1.71 9.21 -9.18
CA SER A 129 1.88 10.62 -8.78
C SER A 129 0.76 11.03 -7.85
N LYS A 130 1.11 11.40 -6.61
CA LYS A 130 0.15 11.75 -5.56
C LYS A 130 -0.30 13.19 -5.67
N GLU A 131 -1.58 13.42 -5.50
CA GLU A 131 -2.15 14.75 -5.34
C GLU A 131 -1.81 15.31 -3.94
N PRO A 132 -1.87 16.64 -3.72
CA PRO A 132 -1.56 17.22 -2.41
C PRO A 132 -2.34 16.63 -1.24
N TRP A 133 -3.63 16.36 -1.41
CA TRP A 133 -4.47 15.76 -0.37
C TRP A 133 -4.06 14.31 -0.04
N GLU A 134 -3.57 13.52 -1.03
CA GLU A 134 -3.03 12.18 -0.81
C GLU A 134 -1.75 12.26 0.04
N LEU A 135 -0.87 13.21 -0.28
CA LEU A 135 0.34 13.46 0.49
C LEU A 135 0.04 13.86 1.94
N ASP A 136 -1.04 14.60 2.19
CA ASP A 136 -1.45 14.98 3.55
C ASP A 136 -1.91 13.74 4.35
N LEU A 137 -2.63 12.80 3.74
CA LEU A 137 -2.99 11.53 4.38
C LEU A 137 -1.76 10.66 4.66
N MET A 138 -0.82 10.56 3.70
CA MET A 138 0.43 9.83 3.89
C MET A 138 1.30 10.45 5.00
N ARG A 139 1.39 11.79 5.06
CA ARG A 139 2.08 12.49 6.14
C ARG A 139 1.44 12.18 7.49
N LYS A 140 0.10 12.15 7.54
CA LYS A 140 -0.61 11.80 8.78
C LYS A 140 -0.36 10.37 9.21
N ALA A 141 -0.36 9.41 8.29
CA ALA A 141 0.04 8.03 8.55
C ALA A 141 1.48 7.96 9.10
N GLN A 142 2.41 8.73 8.52
CA GLN A 142 3.80 8.79 9.00
C GLN A 142 3.91 9.43 10.38
N GLU A 143 3.17 10.51 10.68
CA GLU A 143 3.15 11.13 12.02
C GLU A 143 2.70 10.12 13.11
N ILE A 144 1.69 9.29 12.82
CA ILE A 144 1.24 8.25 13.73
C ILE A 144 2.34 7.22 13.97
N THR A 145 3.06 6.84 12.91
CA THR A 145 4.18 5.88 12.97
C THR A 145 5.35 6.46 13.78
N ASP A 146 5.72 7.71 13.56
CA ASP A 146 6.80 8.40 14.29
C ASP A 146 6.47 8.54 15.79
N LEU A 147 5.21 8.92 16.11
CA LEU A 147 4.74 9.00 17.48
C LEU A 147 4.77 7.64 18.18
N THR A 148 4.36 6.58 17.46
CA THR A 148 4.39 5.21 17.96
C THR A 148 5.82 4.79 18.30
N PHE A 149 6.78 5.04 17.42
CA PHE A 149 8.19 4.76 17.68
C PHE A 149 8.72 5.51 18.92
N THR A 150 8.42 6.80 19.03
CA THR A 150 8.82 7.63 20.18
C THR A 150 8.29 7.08 21.50
N GLN A 151 7.08 6.51 21.48
CA GLN A 151 6.49 5.88 22.66
C GLN A 151 7.09 4.51 22.96
N LEU A 152 7.43 3.72 21.92
CA LEU A 152 8.07 2.41 22.08
C LEU A 152 9.43 2.51 22.74
N GLN A 153 10.24 3.49 22.38
CA GLN A 153 11.56 3.70 22.97
C GLN A 153 11.54 3.81 24.52
N LYS A 154 10.39 4.17 25.11
CA LYS A 154 10.20 4.32 26.56
C LYS A 154 9.85 3.01 27.28
N VAL A 155 9.47 1.97 26.53
CA VAL A 155 9.00 0.71 27.09
C VAL A 155 9.84 -0.49 26.73
N ILE A 156 10.70 -0.37 25.71
CA ILE A 156 11.63 -1.43 25.33
C ILE A 156 12.55 -1.72 26.51
N CYS A 157 12.55 -2.97 26.97
CA CYS A 157 13.42 -3.43 28.06
C CYS A 157 13.86 -4.89 27.85
N ALA A 158 14.94 -5.28 28.50
CA ALA A 158 15.41 -6.67 28.52
C ALA A 158 14.35 -7.58 29.15
N GLY A 159 14.21 -8.79 28.61
CA GLY A 159 13.24 -9.78 29.04
C GLY A 159 11.87 -9.72 28.36
N MET A 160 11.57 -8.64 27.61
CA MET A 160 10.43 -8.65 26.68
C MET A 160 10.74 -9.59 25.52
N THR A 161 9.75 -10.34 25.03
CA THR A 161 9.90 -11.09 23.79
C THR A 161 9.72 -10.17 22.56
N GLU A 162 10.17 -10.60 21.40
CA GLU A 162 9.91 -9.91 20.13
C GLU A 162 8.40 -9.77 19.90
N LYS A 163 7.60 -10.79 20.28
CA LYS A 163 6.12 -10.74 20.22
C LYS A 163 5.52 -9.73 21.17
N ASP A 164 6.04 -9.57 22.40
CA ASP A 164 5.55 -8.56 23.33
C ASP A 164 5.77 -7.16 22.77
N LEU A 165 6.96 -6.89 22.21
CA LEU A 165 7.27 -5.61 21.59
C LEU A 165 6.39 -5.36 20.34
N ARG A 166 6.13 -6.39 19.53
CA ARG A 166 5.18 -6.30 18.41
C ARG A 166 3.77 -5.96 18.89
N ALA A 167 3.30 -6.59 19.95
CA ALA A 167 1.97 -6.32 20.52
C ALA A 167 1.85 -4.87 21.02
N GLU A 168 2.87 -4.35 21.73
CA GLU A 168 2.94 -2.96 22.17
C GLU A 168 2.93 -1.99 20.97
N LEU A 169 3.66 -2.32 19.91
CA LEU A 169 3.71 -1.53 18.68
C LEU A 169 2.32 -1.44 18.04
N ILE A 170 1.64 -2.57 17.88
CA ILE A 170 0.28 -2.64 17.29
C ILE A 170 -0.71 -1.84 18.14
N TYR A 171 -0.70 -2.05 19.47
CA TYR A 171 -1.58 -1.34 20.40
C TYR A 171 -1.42 0.19 20.29
N ARG A 172 -0.17 0.66 20.32
CA ARG A 172 0.12 2.11 20.28
C ARG A 172 -0.29 2.75 18.98
N ARG A 173 -0.12 2.07 17.83
CA ARG A 173 -0.57 2.59 16.53
C ARG A 173 -2.07 2.87 16.52
N TYR A 174 -2.88 1.92 16.96
CA TYR A 174 -4.33 2.13 17.05
C TYR A 174 -4.69 3.22 18.05
N LYS A 175 -4.02 3.29 19.19
CA LYS A 175 -4.21 4.36 20.18
C LYS A 175 -3.84 5.74 19.65
N ASN A 176 -2.90 5.83 18.72
CA ASN A 176 -2.44 7.06 18.07
C ASN A 176 -3.31 7.43 16.86
N GLY A 177 -4.33 6.62 16.50
CA GLY A 177 -5.33 6.95 15.48
C GLY A 177 -5.10 6.30 14.12
N ALA A 178 -4.34 5.19 14.03
CA ALA A 178 -4.28 4.38 12.83
C ALA A 178 -5.59 3.62 12.59
N ASP A 179 -6.03 3.54 11.34
CA ASP A 179 -7.18 2.74 10.93
C ASP A 179 -6.80 1.25 10.78
N GLY A 180 -5.53 0.96 10.51
CA GLY A 180 -5.03 -0.40 10.30
C GLY A 180 -3.51 -0.48 10.26
N LEU A 181 -3.04 -1.66 9.88
CA LEU A 181 -1.63 -1.94 9.61
C LEU A 181 -1.39 -1.86 8.11
N SER A 182 -0.33 -1.17 7.65
CA SER A 182 0.06 -1.19 6.24
C SER A 182 0.63 -2.55 5.81
N PHE A 183 1.26 -3.24 6.78
CA PHE A 183 1.75 -4.63 6.67
C PHE A 183 1.94 -5.21 8.08
N ASP A 184 2.14 -6.52 8.16
CA ASP A 184 2.46 -7.20 9.42
C ASP A 184 3.82 -6.73 9.95
N PRO A 185 3.89 -6.14 11.18
CA PRO A 185 5.12 -5.59 11.70
C PRO A 185 6.20 -6.63 11.90
N ILE A 186 7.40 -6.34 11.45
CA ILE A 186 8.62 -7.08 11.73
C ILE A 186 9.24 -6.49 12.99
N VAL A 187 9.47 -7.32 13.99
CA VAL A 187 10.18 -6.96 15.21
C VAL A 187 11.13 -8.11 15.52
N VAL A 188 12.41 -7.90 15.28
CA VAL A 188 13.46 -8.91 15.43
C VAL A 188 14.64 -8.37 16.22
N SER A 189 15.36 -9.23 16.93
CA SER A 189 16.40 -8.82 17.86
C SER A 189 17.66 -9.69 17.78
N GLY A 190 18.81 -9.10 18.13
CA GLY A 190 20.09 -9.79 18.13
C GLY A 190 20.39 -10.50 16.81
N PRO A 191 20.70 -11.82 16.81
CA PRO A 191 20.98 -12.57 15.59
C PRO A 191 19.85 -12.56 14.57
N ASN A 192 18.57 -12.43 15.01
CA ASN A 192 17.42 -12.42 14.11
C ASN A 192 17.35 -11.16 13.22
N THR A 193 18.07 -10.09 13.57
CA THR A 193 18.13 -8.86 12.76
C THR A 193 18.81 -9.06 11.40
N SER A 194 19.48 -10.19 11.18
CA SER A 194 20.02 -10.57 9.87
C SER A 194 18.97 -11.03 8.87
N MET A 195 17.72 -11.24 9.32
CA MET A 195 16.60 -11.67 8.50
C MET A 195 15.68 -10.50 8.17
N PRO A 196 15.73 -9.92 6.95
CA PRO A 196 14.93 -8.74 6.59
C PRO A 196 13.41 -8.95 6.76
N HIS A 197 12.93 -10.18 6.52
CA HIS A 197 11.53 -10.57 6.71
C HIS A 197 11.36 -11.52 7.89
N GLY A 198 12.12 -11.31 8.97
CA GLY A 198 12.05 -12.13 10.17
C GLY A 198 10.68 -12.00 10.86
N VAL A 199 10.14 -13.15 11.30
CA VAL A 199 8.86 -13.19 12.03
C VAL A 199 9.14 -13.06 13.53
N PRO A 200 8.49 -12.14 14.25
CA PRO A 200 8.65 -11.97 15.69
C PRO A 200 8.36 -13.27 16.46
N GLY A 201 9.33 -13.70 17.27
CA GLY A 201 9.30 -14.95 18.00
C GLY A 201 9.24 -14.78 19.52
N GLU A 202 9.53 -15.89 20.23
CA GLU A 202 9.64 -15.94 21.71
C GLU A 202 11.04 -15.54 22.22
N ARG A 203 11.93 -15.09 21.34
CA ARG A 203 13.24 -14.64 21.75
C ARG A 203 13.09 -13.40 22.64
N GLU A 204 13.69 -13.46 23.84
CA GLU A 204 13.76 -12.33 24.74
C GLU A 204 14.85 -11.33 24.30
N LEU A 205 14.52 -10.04 24.40
CA LEU A 205 15.44 -8.93 24.16
C LEU A 205 16.53 -8.94 25.23
N GLN A 206 17.78 -8.80 24.83
CA GLN A 206 18.94 -8.84 25.70
C GLN A 206 19.78 -7.56 25.59
N PHE A 207 20.49 -7.20 26.67
CA PHE A 207 21.48 -6.13 26.59
C PHE A 207 22.57 -6.49 25.57
N GLY A 208 22.88 -5.54 24.69
CA GLY A 208 23.79 -5.75 23.56
C GLY A 208 23.14 -6.14 22.27
N ASP A 209 21.80 -6.34 22.25
CA ASP A 209 21.09 -6.58 21.00
C ASP A 209 20.88 -5.29 20.18
N PHE A 210 20.98 -5.40 18.87
CA PHE A 210 20.15 -4.57 18.00
C PHE A 210 18.71 -5.11 17.99
N ILE A 211 17.77 -4.19 17.91
CA ILE A 211 16.35 -4.47 17.73
C ILE A 211 15.93 -3.73 16.48
N THR A 212 15.58 -4.46 15.43
CA THR A 212 15.05 -3.92 14.18
C THR A 212 13.54 -4.02 14.18
N MET A 213 12.89 -2.89 14.00
CA MET A 213 11.44 -2.76 13.93
C MET A 213 11.09 -2.16 12.59
N ASP A 214 10.35 -2.90 11.78
CA ASP A 214 9.84 -2.47 10.49
C ASP A 214 8.32 -2.48 10.52
N PHE A 215 7.72 -1.32 10.35
CA PHE A 215 6.29 -1.12 10.58
C PHE A 215 5.75 0.15 9.95
N GLY A 216 4.48 0.12 9.64
CA GLY A 216 3.74 1.26 9.15
C GLY A 216 2.27 1.17 9.53
N CYS A 217 1.47 2.15 9.21
CA CYS A 217 0.04 2.14 9.47
C CYS A 217 -0.76 2.61 8.24
N LEU A 218 -2.04 2.29 8.25
CA LEU A 218 -3.04 2.87 7.36
C LEU A 218 -3.71 4.04 8.05
N TYR A 219 -3.88 5.12 7.31
CA TYR A 219 -4.70 6.26 7.68
C TYR A 219 -5.52 6.70 6.48
N HIS A 220 -6.86 6.57 6.60
CA HIS A 220 -7.80 6.80 5.50
C HIS A 220 -7.39 6.09 4.19
N GLY A 221 -6.92 4.84 4.35
CA GLY A 221 -6.49 3.98 3.24
C GLY A 221 -5.09 4.24 2.69
N TYR A 222 -4.33 5.19 3.22
CA TYR A 222 -2.94 5.47 2.79
C TYR A 222 -1.93 4.91 3.79
N CYS A 223 -0.87 4.30 3.23
CA CYS A 223 0.21 3.67 3.98
C CYS A 223 1.26 4.67 4.46
N SER A 224 1.84 4.37 5.63
CA SER A 224 3.20 4.74 5.98
C SER A 224 4.08 3.50 6.05
N ASP A 225 5.39 3.70 6.02
CA ASP A 225 6.41 2.66 6.06
C ASP A 225 7.69 3.19 6.71
N MET A 226 8.16 2.49 7.74
CA MET A 226 9.33 2.94 8.48
C MET A 226 10.07 1.78 9.16
N THR A 227 11.34 1.62 8.84
CA THR A 227 12.25 0.76 9.60
C THR A 227 13.10 1.57 10.57
N ARG A 228 13.22 1.10 11.83
CA ARG A 228 14.14 1.64 12.83
C ARG A 228 14.89 0.52 13.53
N THR A 229 16.20 0.68 13.63
CA THR A 229 17.06 -0.19 14.45
C THR A 229 17.57 0.58 15.65
N VAL A 230 17.39 0.03 16.84
CA VAL A 230 17.89 0.60 18.10
C VAL A 230 18.78 -0.42 18.82
N ALA A 231 19.66 0.05 19.67
CA ALA A 231 20.45 -0.80 20.55
C ALA A 231 19.84 -0.86 21.95
N LEU A 232 19.82 -2.05 22.55
CA LEU A 232 19.44 -2.21 23.95
C LEU A 232 20.70 -2.22 24.84
N GLY A 233 20.96 -1.08 25.47
CA GLY A 233 22.09 -0.89 26.37
C GLY A 233 23.38 -0.47 25.65
N PHE A 234 24.18 -1.39 25.16
CA PHE A 234 25.48 -1.11 24.53
C PHE A 234 25.58 -1.70 23.11
N VAL A 235 26.56 -1.25 22.35
CA VAL A 235 26.90 -1.81 21.03
C VAL A 235 28.41 -2.11 20.99
N THR A 236 28.80 -3.11 20.20
CA THR A 236 30.22 -3.35 19.88
C THR A 236 30.72 -2.35 18.86
N GLU A 237 32.02 -2.20 18.70
CA GLU A 237 32.63 -1.34 17.67
C GLU A 237 32.22 -1.78 16.25
N GLU A 238 32.09 -3.08 16.04
CA GLU A 238 31.63 -3.64 14.75
C GLU A 238 30.16 -3.27 14.45
N MET A 239 29.30 -3.42 15.44
CA MET A 239 27.87 -3.02 15.30
C MET A 239 27.74 -1.52 15.01
N ASP A 240 28.47 -0.68 15.72
CA ASP A 240 28.46 0.78 15.49
C ASP A 240 28.96 1.14 14.09
N LYS A 241 30.02 0.47 13.62
CA LYS A 241 30.56 0.65 12.27
C LYS A 241 29.55 0.27 11.20
N VAL A 242 28.91 -0.88 11.33
CA VAL A 242 27.86 -1.35 10.37
C VAL A 242 26.68 -0.39 10.38
N TYR A 243 26.16 -0.04 11.56
CA TYR A 243 25.03 0.89 11.70
C TYR A 243 25.31 2.24 11.01
N LYS A 244 26.50 2.84 11.28
CA LYS A 244 26.91 4.11 10.64
C LYS A 244 27.09 3.99 9.14
N THR A 245 27.55 2.85 8.65
CA THR A 245 27.68 2.58 7.22
C THR A 245 26.29 2.54 6.55
N VAL A 246 25.33 1.83 7.15
CA VAL A 246 23.94 1.76 6.64
C VAL A 246 23.29 3.14 6.67
N LEU A 247 23.44 3.89 7.77
CA LEU A 247 22.93 5.26 7.85
C LEU A 247 23.50 6.17 6.75
N LYS A 248 24.83 6.09 6.52
CA LYS A 248 25.48 6.84 5.45
C LYS A 248 24.95 6.46 4.07
N ALA A 249 24.70 5.16 3.83
CA ALA A 249 24.14 4.66 2.60
C ALA A 249 22.69 5.17 2.38
N GLN A 250 21.86 5.11 3.44
CA GLN A 250 20.50 5.64 3.40
C GLN A 250 20.49 7.14 3.04
N LEU A 251 21.30 7.93 3.72
CA LEU A 251 21.40 9.38 3.45
C LEU A 251 21.90 9.67 2.03
N ALA A 252 22.80 8.85 1.48
CA ALA A 252 23.26 8.99 0.10
C ALA A 252 22.15 8.72 -0.90
N GLY A 253 21.32 7.69 -0.67
CA GLY A 253 20.14 7.41 -1.50
C GLY A 253 19.09 8.52 -1.43
N ILE A 254 18.78 9.04 -0.22
CA ILE A 254 17.89 10.19 -0.03
C ILE A 254 18.41 11.41 -0.81
N ALA A 255 19.71 11.72 -0.70
CA ALA A 255 20.32 12.85 -1.42
C ALA A 255 20.29 12.68 -2.96
N ALA A 256 20.32 11.43 -3.45
CA ALA A 256 20.22 11.12 -4.86
C ALA A 256 18.78 11.20 -5.39
N THR A 257 17.77 11.14 -4.51
CA THR A 257 16.35 11.14 -4.88
C THR A 257 15.92 12.51 -5.39
N LYS A 258 15.62 12.60 -6.69
CA LYS A 258 15.15 13.81 -7.37
C LYS A 258 14.21 13.42 -8.52
N ALA A 259 13.34 14.34 -8.91
CA ALA A 259 12.50 14.17 -10.09
C ALA A 259 13.36 13.83 -11.32
N GLY A 260 12.97 12.80 -12.07
CA GLY A 260 13.66 12.33 -13.28
C GLY A 260 14.85 11.39 -13.04
N VAL A 261 15.23 11.11 -11.79
CA VAL A 261 16.26 10.10 -11.46
C VAL A 261 15.61 8.73 -11.38
N SER A 262 16.22 7.72 -12.02
CA SER A 262 15.72 6.34 -11.97
C SER A 262 15.93 5.71 -10.59
N GLY A 263 15.03 4.77 -10.20
CA GLY A 263 15.19 3.97 -8.98
C GLY A 263 16.54 3.25 -8.92
N THR A 264 17.00 2.69 -10.05
CA THR A 264 18.31 2.05 -10.16
C THR A 264 19.47 2.99 -9.83
N ALA A 265 19.40 4.26 -10.22
CA ALA A 265 20.45 5.23 -9.90
C ALA A 265 20.44 5.61 -8.41
N ILE A 266 19.25 5.69 -7.80
CA ILE A 266 19.09 5.94 -6.36
C ILE A 266 19.63 4.77 -5.55
N ASP A 267 19.22 3.53 -5.89
CA ASP A 267 19.75 2.29 -5.29
C ASP A 267 21.27 2.22 -5.41
N GLY A 268 21.81 2.51 -6.61
CA GLY A 268 23.23 2.49 -6.89
C GLY A 268 24.05 3.45 -5.99
N ALA A 269 23.49 4.62 -5.64
CA ALA A 269 24.14 5.57 -4.75
C ALA A 269 24.29 5.01 -3.32
N ALA A 270 23.24 4.38 -2.78
CA ALA A 270 23.27 3.74 -1.47
C ALA A 270 24.14 2.48 -1.47
N ARG A 271 23.97 1.60 -2.46
CA ARG A 271 24.70 0.34 -2.63
C ARG A 271 26.21 0.55 -2.72
N LYS A 272 26.64 1.61 -3.42
CA LYS A 272 28.05 1.97 -3.53
C LYS A 272 28.69 2.23 -2.15
N VAL A 273 28.00 2.92 -1.25
CA VAL A 273 28.51 3.22 0.10
C VAL A 273 28.74 1.92 0.89
N ILE A 274 27.80 0.97 0.79
CA ILE A 274 27.88 -0.33 1.48
C ILE A 274 29.02 -1.17 0.88
N ALA A 275 29.14 -1.19 -0.46
CA ALA A 275 30.18 -1.94 -1.17
C ALA A 275 31.59 -1.39 -0.85
N ASP A 276 31.76 -0.06 -0.87
CA ASP A 276 33.05 0.60 -0.55
C ASP A 276 33.49 0.31 0.89
N ALA A 277 32.55 0.02 1.80
CA ALA A 277 32.82 -0.39 3.17
C ALA A 277 33.13 -1.90 3.33
N GLY A 278 33.11 -2.67 2.23
CA GLY A 278 33.39 -4.12 2.22
C GLY A 278 32.18 -5.00 2.56
N ASN A 279 30.96 -4.43 2.60
CA ASN A 279 29.74 -5.16 2.99
C ASN A 279 28.78 -5.38 1.82
N GLY A 280 29.22 -5.19 0.57
CA GLY A 280 28.34 -5.25 -0.61
C GLY A 280 27.63 -6.58 -0.80
N GLU A 281 28.28 -7.70 -0.47
CA GLU A 281 27.72 -9.06 -0.59
C GLU A 281 26.52 -9.31 0.36
N TYR A 282 26.44 -8.56 1.47
CA TYR A 282 25.37 -8.66 2.46
C TYR A 282 24.14 -7.81 2.13
N PHE A 283 24.25 -6.89 1.16
CA PHE A 283 23.12 -6.05 0.74
C PHE A 283 22.34 -6.69 -0.38
N GLY A 284 21.58 -7.74 -0.06
CA GLY A 284 20.76 -8.53 -1.00
C GLY A 284 19.39 -7.95 -1.31
N HIS A 285 19.03 -6.80 -0.73
CA HIS A 285 17.71 -6.14 -0.88
C HIS A 285 17.81 -4.87 -1.74
N GLY A 286 16.69 -4.35 -2.25
CA GLY A 286 16.62 -3.02 -2.86
C GLY A 286 16.70 -1.90 -1.83
N TYR A 287 17.07 -0.68 -2.30
CA TYR A 287 17.13 0.50 -1.42
C TYR A 287 15.75 0.92 -0.92
N GLY A 288 14.71 0.78 -1.74
CA GLY A 288 13.35 1.16 -1.37
C GLY A 288 12.35 1.01 -2.51
N HIS A 289 11.14 1.43 -2.25
CA HIS A 289 10.00 1.37 -3.17
C HIS A 289 9.06 2.56 -2.95
N SER A 290 8.15 2.79 -3.89
CA SER A 290 7.05 3.75 -3.71
C SER A 290 5.94 3.12 -2.88
N LEU A 291 5.16 3.96 -2.22
CA LEU A 291 3.98 3.58 -1.44
C LEU A 291 2.83 4.58 -1.68
N GLY A 292 1.64 4.21 -1.24
CA GLY A 292 0.44 5.03 -1.34
C GLY A 292 -0.73 4.33 -0.67
N ILE A 293 -1.73 3.93 -1.43
CA ILE A 293 -2.82 3.04 -0.94
C ILE A 293 -2.28 1.63 -0.71
N LEU A 294 -1.43 1.14 -1.61
CA LEU A 294 -0.69 -0.09 -1.40
C LEU A 294 0.68 0.21 -0.77
N ILE A 295 1.18 -0.74 0.01
CA ILE A 295 2.52 -0.63 0.58
C ILE A 295 3.61 -0.63 -0.50
N HIS A 296 3.40 -1.35 -1.60
CA HIS A 296 4.26 -1.35 -2.76
C HIS A 296 3.47 -0.82 -3.96
N GLU A 297 3.86 0.32 -4.50
CA GLU A 297 3.27 0.93 -5.69
C GLU A 297 4.36 1.33 -6.70
N ALA A 298 3.94 1.57 -7.94
CA ALA A 298 4.81 2.16 -8.95
C ALA A 298 5.10 3.65 -8.65
N PRO A 299 6.29 4.15 -9.02
CA PRO A 299 7.44 3.46 -9.61
C PRO A 299 8.22 2.65 -8.57
N ASN A 300 8.79 1.51 -9.01
CA ASN A 300 9.67 0.65 -8.21
C ASN A 300 11.10 0.76 -8.70
#